data_0e092eb7a78472a725e667526b1c3bb0
#
_entry.id   0e092eb7a78472a725e667526b1c3bb0
#
_cell.length_a   1.000
_cell.length_b   1.000
_cell.length_c   1.000
_cell.angle_alpha   90.00
_cell.angle_beta   90.00
_cell.angle_gamma   90.00
#
_symmetry.space_group_name_H-M   'P 1'
#
loop_
_entity.id
_entity.type
_entity.pdbx_description
1 polymer ?
#
loop_
_entity_poly.entity_id
_entity_poly.type
_entity_poly.pdbx_seq_one_letter_code
_entity_poly.pdbx_strand_id
1 'polypeptide(L)'
;MIQPFVSVIVPVFNDSERLKKCLSALEKQTYPQQLYEVIVVDNGSDEEQDTKGVVNQFSQAIVVYESRPGAYVARNKAISVAKGDVIAFTDADCIPATDWIEKGVANLLSVPNCGLVAGQIKYFFKEPDKPTTVEFYDSLMGIAQKRFIALNYGATANVFTFKSVIDQVGNFDETLKSSGDSEWGKRVFAAGYEQIYADDTCVAHPARSSYAQINKQMRRITGGWHDMRKKEGYSGFGLVKDIVTLDLKPPVKTIFRLFVGQQIFPWAEGSAKGIPQKLEFLYVMVFIRAVVISERVRLYMGGDSKRA
;
A
#
# COMPACT_ATOMS: atom_id res chain seq x y z
N MET A 1 -12.45 -28.03 7.84
CA MET A 1 -11.05 -27.72 7.40
C MET A 1 -10.31 -27.13 8.58
N ILE A 2 -9.05 -27.49 8.79
CA ILE A 2 -8.22 -26.90 9.85
C ILE A 2 -7.93 -25.46 9.43
N GLN A 3 -8.28 -24.50 10.28
CA GLN A 3 -7.97 -23.09 10.05
C GLN A 3 -6.48 -22.85 10.33
N PRO A 4 -5.70 -22.22 9.41
CA PRO A 4 -4.28 -21.97 9.61
C PRO A 4 -4.03 -20.91 10.68
N PHE A 5 -2.86 -20.93 11.30
CA PHE A 5 -2.42 -19.84 12.17
C PHE A 5 -1.96 -18.65 11.32
N VAL A 6 -2.40 -17.44 11.71
CA VAL A 6 -2.15 -16.21 10.94
C VAL A 6 -1.25 -15.27 11.71
N SER A 7 -0.16 -14.79 11.10
CA SER A 7 0.62 -13.67 11.63
C SER A 7 0.27 -12.39 10.86
N VAL A 8 -0.36 -11.44 11.54
CA VAL A 8 -0.66 -10.11 11.00
C VAL A 8 0.55 -9.21 11.22
N ILE A 9 1.09 -8.62 10.16
CA ILE A 9 2.27 -7.75 10.19
C ILE A 9 1.87 -6.30 10.00
N VAL A 10 2.23 -5.44 10.98
CA VAL A 10 1.90 -4.02 11.03
C VAL A 10 3.17 -3.20 11.28
N PRO A 11 3.85 -2.68 10.24
CA PRO A 11 4.96 -1.75 10.44
C PRO A 11 4.45 -0.38 10.88
N VAL A 12 5.13 0.25 11.81
CA VAL A 12 4.80 1.60 12.30
C VAL A 12 6.04 2.48 12.40
N PHE A 13 5.88 3.75 12.08
CA PHE A 13 6.87 4.81 12.28
C PHE A 13 6.14 6.13 12.56
N ASN A 14 6.32 6.67 13.77
CA ASN A 14 5.74 7.94 14.22
C ASN A 14 4.22 8.06 13.99
N ASP A 15 3.46 7.00 14.32
CA ASP A 15 2.02 6.92 14.05
C ASP A 15 1.25 6.09 15.08
N SER A 16 1.54 6.29 16.36
CA SER A 16 0.94 5.52 17.45
C SER A 16 -0.57 5.72 17.58
N GLU A 17 -1.08 6.89 17.22
CA GLU A 17 -2.52 7.19 17.28
C GLU A 17 -3.31 6.36 16.27
N ARG A 18 -2.84 6.27 15.03
CA ARG A 18 -3.52 5.44 14.01
C ARG A 18 -3.28 3.95 14.25
N LEU A 19 -2.08 3.57 14.72
CA LEU A 19 -1.79 2.21 15.17
C LEU A 19 -2.81 1.72 16.20
N LYS A 20 -3.15 2.53 17.20
CA LYS A 20 -4.16 2.17 18.21
C LYS A 20 -5.51 1.83 17.58
N LYS A 21 -5.94 2.58 16.57
CA LYS A 21 -7.20 2.32 15.83
C LYS A 21 -7.11 1.01 15.03
N CYS A 22 -5.97 0.76 14.38
CA CYS A 22 -5.70 -0.47 13.66
C CYS A 22 -5.77 -1.69 14.61
N LEU A 23 -5.06 -1.64 15.73
CA LEU A 23 -5.05 -2.71 16.72
C LEU A 23 -6.44 -2.95 17.34
N SER A 24 -7.20 -1.89 17.61
CA SER A 24 -8.59 -2.01 18.08
C SER A 24 -9.51 -2.71 17.07
N ALA A 25 -9.25 -2.58 15.77
CA ALA A 25 -9.98 -3.31 14.74
C ALA A 25 -9.50 -4.77 14.62
N LEU A 26 -8.21 -5.01 14.78
CA LEU A 26 -7.64 -6.35 14.78
C LEU A 26 -8.08 -7.18 16.01
N GLU A 27 -8.27 -6.56 17.17
CA GLU A 27 -8.81 -7.24 18.36
C GLU A 27 -10.25 -7.74 18.20
N LYS A 28 -11.01 -7.12 17.28
CA LYS A 28 -12.43 -7.44 17.02
C LYS A 28 -12.65 -8.41 15.86
N GLN A 29 -11.62 -9.12 15.44
CA GLN A 29 -11.74 -10.06 14.33
C GLN A 29 -12.64 -11.24 14.66
N THR A 30 -13.44 -11.69 13.68
CA THR A 30 -14.27 -12.91 13.79
C THR A 30 -13.44 -14.20 13.73
N TYR A 31 -12.21 -14.10 13.23
CA TYR A 31 -11.28 -15.23 13.23
C TYR A 31 -10.91 -15.61 14.68
N PRO A 32 -10.80 -16.91 15.01
CA PRO A 32 -10.56 -17.34 16.40
C PRO A 32 -9.28 -16.72 16.97
N GLN A 33 -9.40 -16.07 18.12
CA GLN A 33 -8.28 -15.31 18.74
C GLN A 33 -7.03 -16.16 18.97
N GLN A 34 -7.19 -17.47 19.29
CA GLN A 34 -6.08 -18.39 19.49
C GLN A 34 -5.37 -18.79 18.18
N LEU A 35 -5.90 -18.40 17.01
CA LEU A 35 -5.36 -18.76 15.70
C LEU A 35 -4.71 -17.57 14.97
N TYR A 36 -4.47 -16.44 15.63
CA TYR A 36 -3.69 -15.38 15.06
C TYR A 36 -2.87 -14.62 16.11
N GLU A 37 -1.83 -13.97 15.63
CA GLU A 37 -1.00 -13.00 16.36
C GLU A 37 -0.88 -11.70 15.54
N VAL A 38 -0.64 -10.58 16.21
CA VAL A 38 -0.34 -9.30 15.57
C VAL A 38 1.09 -8.89 15.91
N ILE A 39 1.93 -8.76 14.90
CA ILE A 39 3.33 -8.35 15.05
C ILE A 39 3.47 -6.91 14.60
N VAL A 40 3.54 -6.01 15.56
CA VAL A 40 3.83 -4.60 15.32
C VAL A 40 5.33 -4.43 15.26
N VAL A 41 5.85 -3.84 14.18
CA VAL A 41 7.27 -3.51 14.08
C VAL A 41 7.45 -2.00 14.18
N ASP A 42 7.99 -1.56 15.32
CA ASP A 42 8.40 -0.18 15.49
C ASP A 42 9.71 0.06 14.73
N ASN A 43 9.63 0.87 13.68
CA ASN A 43 10.77 1.15 12.79
C ASN A 43 11.50 2.44 13.18
N GLY A 44 11.79 2.58 14.46
CA GLY A 44 12.56 3.70 15.02
C GLY A 44 11.70 4.94 15.24
N SER A 45 10.48 4.79 15.78
CA SER A 45 9.65 5.92 16.19
C SER A 45 10.29 6.72 17.33
N ASP A 46 9.95 8.00 17.41
CA ASP A 46 10.35 8.89 18.49
C ASP A 46 9.73 8.39 19.82
N GLU A 47 10.43 8.61 20.95
CA GLU A 47 10.04 8.08 22.26
C GLU A 47 8.63 8.56 22.70
N GLU A 48 8.24 9.78 22.33
CA GLU A 48 6.93 10.38 22.63
C GLU A 48 5.76 9.61 22.01
N GLN A 49 6.02 8.78 20.99
CA GLN A 49 4.99 7.95 20.38
C GLN A 49 4.53 6.79 21.27
N ASP A 50 5.37 6.40 22.24
CA ASP A 50 5.10 5.27 23.15
C ASP A 50 4.46 4.05 22.46
N THR A 51 5.02 3.66 21.32
CA THR A 51 4.52 2.53 20.52
C THR A 51 4.34 1.27 21.38
N LYS A 52 5.28 1.01 22.28
CA LYS A 52 5.23 -0.15 23.20
C LYS A 52 4.05 -0.07 24.16
N GLY A 53 3.79 1.10 24.75
CA GLY A 53 2.66 1.31 25.65
C GLY A 53 1.32 1.16 24.92
N VAL A 54 1.24 1.62 23.67
CA VAL A 54 0.05 1.39 22.83
C VAL A 54 -0.16 -0.11 22.57
N VAL A 55 0.86 -0.84 22.13
CA VAL A 55 0.76 -2.28 21.81
C VAL A 55 0.40 -3.11 23.02
N ASN A 56 0.94 -2.82 24.19
CA ASN A 56 0.67 -3.54 25.44
C ASN A 56 -0.81 -3.47 25.90
N GLN A 57 -1.64 -2.61 25.29
CA GLN A 57 -3.08 -2.57 25.58
C GLN A 57 -3.85 -3.69 24.88
N PHE A 58 -3.23 -4.43 23.95
CA PHE A 58 -3.86 -5.44 23.11
C PHE A 58 -3.20 -6.82 23.31
N SER A 59 -3.99 -7.78 23.80
CA SER A 59 -3.47 -9.12 24.20
C SER A 59 -2.94 -9.95 23.03
N GLN A 60 -3.42 -9.70 21.80
CA GLN A 60 -3.01 -10.41 20.59
C GLN A 60 -1.76 -9.80 19.92
N ALA A 61 -1.30 -8.63 20.42
CA ALA A 61 -0.24 -7.88 19.78
C ALA A 61 1.08 -8.00 20.53
N ILE A 62 2.16 -8.14 19.79
CA ILE A 62 3.54 -8.02 20.27
C ILE A 62 4.25 -6.90 19.52
N VAL A 63 5.18 -6.22 20.17
CA VAL A 63 6.03 -5.22 19.53
C VAL A 63 7.44 -5.79 19.32
N VAL A 64 7.97 -5.56 18.12
CA VAL A 64 9.35 -5.85 17.73
C VAL A 64 9.99 -4.55 17.26
N TYR A 65 11.25 -4.33 17.58
CA TYR A 65 11.99 -3.14 17.18
C TYR A 65 12.93 -3.42 16.02
N GLU A 66 12.95 -2.51 15.03
CA GLU A 66 13.91 -2.53 13.92
C GLU A 66 14.48 -1.11 13.71
N SER A 67 15.78 -0.96 13.99
CA SER A 67 16.47 0.33 13.93
C SER A 67 16.80 0.79 12.50
N ARG A 68 16.97 -0.15 11.56
CA ARG A 68 17.25 0.18 10.16
C ARG A 68 15.98 0.75 9.51
N PRO A 69 15.99 1.99 9.01
CA PRO A 69 14.78 2.62 8.52
C PRO A 69 14.30 1.97 7.21
N GLY A 70 12.99 1.73 7.10
CA GLY A 70 12.35 1.25 5.87
C GLY A 70 11.23 0.24 6.10
N ALA A 71 10.11 0.45 5.44
CA ALA A 71 8.92 -0.40 5.61
C ALA A 71 9.18 -1.87 5.23
N TYR A 72 10.05 -2.14 4.26
CA TYR A 72 10.39 -3.52 3.85
C TYR A 72 11.35 -4.17 4.84
N VAL A 73 12.28 -3.41 5.43
CA VAL A 73 13.14 -3.88 6.53
C VAL A 73 12.27 -4.28 7.72
N ALA A 74 11.31 -3.43 8.09
CA ALA A 74 10.37 -3.71 9.17
C ALA A 74 9.53 -4.96 8.87
N ARG A 75 8.97 -5.09 7.66
CA ARG A 75 8.20 -6.29 7.28
C ARG A 75 9.05 -7.57 7.33
N ASN A 76 10.28 -7.53 6.83
CA ASN A 76 11.19 -8.67 6.89
C ASN A 76 11.53 -9.04 8.34
N LYS A 77 11.69 -8.07 9.23
CA LYS A 77 11.88 -8.31 10.66
C LYS A 77 10.67 -9.04 11.27
N ALA A 78 9.43 -8.61 10.93
CA ALA A 78 8.23 -9.31 11.37
C ALA A 78 8.15 -10.74 10.81
N ILE A 79 8.41 -10.93 9.51
CA ILE A 79 8.41 -12.26 8.88
C ILE A 79 9.37 -13.21 9.60
N SER A 80 10.55 -12.74 10.05
CA SER A 80 11.54 -13.57 10.74
C SER A 80 11.10 -14.11 12.10
N VAL A 81 10.09 -13.49 12.72
CA VAL A 81 9.54 -13.91 14.03
C VAL A 81 8.12 -14.45 13.94
N ALA A 82 7.49 -14.36 12.76
CA ALA A 82 6.13 -14.81 12.50
C ALA A 82 6.01 -16.34 12.65
N LYS A 83 4.97 -16.77 13.37
CA LYS A 83 4.65 -18.18 13.62
C LYS A 83 3.59 -18.74 12.68
N GLY A 84 2.88 -17.82 11.95
CA GLY A 84 1.76 -18.17 11.10
C GLY A 84 2.15 -18.92 9.84
N ASP A 85 1.32 -19.88 9.45
CA ASP A 85 1.36 -20.49 8.11
C ASP A 85 0.90 -19.47 7.04
N VAL A 86 0.04 -18.54 7.45
CA VAL A 86 -0.43 -17.41 6.65
C VAL A 86 0.14 -16.11 7.21
N ILE A 87 0.64 -15.27 6.33
CA ILE A 87 1.10 -13.92 6.63
C ILE A 87 0.09 -12.94 6.05
N ALA A 88 -0.43 -12.05 6.90
CA ALA A 88 -1.33 -10.97 6.51
C ALA A 88 -0.63 -9.62 6.72
N PHE A 89 -0.53 -8.80 5.68
CA PHE A 89 0.07 -7.47 5.74
C PHE A 89 -1.02 -6.40 5.77
N THR A 90 -0.87 -5.46 6.69
CA THR A 90 -1.62 -4.20 6.70
C THR A 90 -0.75 -3.06 7.21
N ASP A 91 -1.15 -1.81 7.01
CA ASP A 91 -0.40 -0.64 7.49
C ASP A 91 -1.01 -0.10 8.80
N ALA A 92 -0.23 0.60 9.61
CA ALA A 92 -0.65 1.12 10.92
C ALA A 92 -1.80 2.13 10.83
N ASP A 93 -2.02 2.74 9.67
CA ASP A 93 -3.11 3.68 9.41
C ASP A 93 -4.36 3.05 8.77
N CYS A 94 -4.34 1.73 8.57
CA CYS A 94 -5.47 0.96 8.07
C CYS A 94 -6.41 0.53 9.21
N ILE A 95 -7.69 0.37 8.88
CA ILE A 95 -8.72 -0.18 9.77
C ILE A 95 -9.29 -1.42 9.08
N PRO A 96 -8.83 -2.64 9.43
CA PRO A 96 -9.38 -3.89 8.91
C PRO A 96 -10.86 -4.07 9.27
N ALA A 97 -11.65 -4.61 8.35
CA ALA A 97 -13.02 -5.03 8.64
C ALA A 97 -13.03 -6.18 9.68
N THR A 98 -14.13 -6.35 10.39
CA THR A 98 -14.21 -7.36 11.48
C THR A 98 -14.02 -8.79 11.01
N ASP A 99 -14.29 -9.10 9.76
CA ASP A 99 -14.13 -10.40 9.10
C ASP A 99 -12.89 -10.48 8.18
N TRP A 100 -11.98 -9.51 8.27
CA TRP A 100 -10.85 -9.37 7.36
C TRP A 100 -9.91 -10.57 7.35
N ILE A 101 -9.54 -11.10 8.53
CA ILE A 101 -8.65 -12.29 8.60
C ILE A 101 -9.39 -13.51 8.04
N GLU A 102 -10.65 -13.71 8.44
CA GLU A 102 -11.46 -14.84 7.99
C GLU A 102 -11.60 -14.85 6.46
N LYS A 103 -11.96 -13.72 5.86
CA LYS A 103 -12.12 -13.56 4.42
C LYS A 103 -10.80 -13.72 3.67
N GLY A 104 -9.71 -13.09 4.18
CA GLY A 104 -8.39 -13.21 3.58
C GLY A 104 -7.89 -14.65 3.54
N VAL A 105 -8.04 -15.40 4.63
CA VAL A 105 -7.71 -16.82 4.69
C VAL A 105 -8.59 -17.64 3.76
N ALA A 106 -9.91 -17.41 3.77
CA ALA A 106 -10.85 -18.15 2.91
C ALA A 106 -10.52 -17.95 1.43
N ASN A 107 -10.25 -16.71 1.01
CA ASN A 107 -9.84 -16.40 -0.37
C ASN A 107 -8.51 -17.06 -0.74
N LEU A 108 -7.51 -17.02 0.16
CA LEU A 108 -6.21 -17.66 -0.06
C LEU A 108 -6.31 -19.17 -0.24
N LEU A 109 -7.20 -19.84 0.51
CA LEU A 109 -7.44 -21.29 0.46
C LEU A 109 -8.34 -21.69 -0.72
N SER A 110 -9.14 -20.79 -1.27
CA SER A 110 -10.12 -21.10 -2.31
C SER A 110 -9.52 -21.32 -3.69
N VAL A 111 -8.32 -20.81 -3.94
CA VAL A 111 -7.67 -20.88 -5.25
C VAL A 111 -6.45 -21.81 -5.18
N PRO A 112 -6.41 -22.86 -6.01
CA PRO A 112 -5.24 -23.74 -6.09
C PRO A 112 -3.97 -22.93 -6.43
N ASN A 113 -2.87 -23.25 -5.74
CA ASN A 113 -1.58 -22.59 -5.94
C ASN A 113 -1.62 -21.05 -5.79
N CYS A 114 -2.52 -20.54 -4.93
CA CYS A 114 -2.60 -19.11 -4.65
C CYS A 114 -1.36 -18.64 -3.87
N GLY A 115 -0.63 -17.68 -4.43
CA GLY A 115 0.54 -17.07 -3.78
C GLY A 115 0.26 -15.70 -3.19
N LEU A 116 -0.81 -15.02 -3.63
CA LEU A 116 -1.13 -13.69 -3.15
C LEU A 116 -2.63 -13.38 -3.31
N VAL A 117 -3.24 -12.94 -2.21
CA VAL A 117 -4.57 -12.31 -2.22
C VAL A 117 -4.39 -10.82 -1.91
N ALA A 118 -4.82 -9.96 -2.81
CA ALA A 118 -4.88 -8.52 -2.58
C ALA A 118 -6.33 -8.10 -2.28
N GLY A 119 -6.61 -7.71 -1.05
CA GLY A 119 -7.93 -7.32 -0.62
C GLY A 119 -8.30 -5.89 -1.00
N GLN A 120 -9.59 -5.57 -0.92
CA GLN A 120 -10.12 -4.25 -1.21
C GLN A 120 -9.61 -3.20 -0.22
N ILE A 121 -9.27 -2.01 -0.73
CA ILE A 121 -8.95 -0.84 0.09
C ILE A 121 -10.05 0.19 -0.14
N LYS A 122 -10.79 0.52 0.93
CA LYS A 122 -11.83 1.55 0.94
C LYS A 122 -11.27 2.80 1.58
N TYR A 123 -11.30 3.92 0.86
CA TYR A 123 -10.84 5.18 1.42
C TYR A 123 -11.90 5.82 2.30
N PHE A 124 -11.48 6.39 3.43
CA PHE A 124 -12.31 7.28 4.23
C PHE A 124 -11.71 8.69 4.26
N PHE A 125 -12.56 9.69 4.42
CA PHE A 125 -12.21 11.10 4.41
C PHE A 125 -12.17 11.65 5.83
N LYS A 126 -11.35 12.68 6.04
CA LYS A 126 -11.26 13.36 7.33
C LYS A 126 -12.62 13.94 7.73
N GLU A 127 -13.31 14.55 6.77
CA GLU A 127 -14.70 15.00 6.89
C GLU A 127 -15.54 14.27 5.84
N PRO A 128 -16.30 13.22 6.23
CA PRO A 128 -17.02 12.37 5.27
C PRO A 128 -17.95 13.13 4.33
N ASP A 129 -18.62 14.18 4.84
CA ASP A 129 -19.60 14.96 4.07
C ASP A 129 -18.97 16.07 3.22
N LYS A 130 -17.68 16.38 3.44
CA LYS A 130 -16.96 17.46 2.75
C LYS A 130 -15.53 17.06 2.38
N PRO A 131 -15.36 16.01 1.54
CA PRO A 131 -14.02 15.61 1.13
C PRO A 131 -13.34 16.73 0.35
N THR A 132 -12.06 16.94 0.65
CA THR A 132 -11.24 17.85 -0.17
C THR A 132 -11.03 17.24 -1.56
N THR A 133 -10.70 18.05 -2.55
CA THR A 133 -10.40 17.55 -3.89
C THR A 133 -9.15 16.66 -3.90
N VAL A 134 -8.21 16.87 -2.97
CA VAL A 134 -7.04 16.02 -2.79
C VAL A 134 -7.45 14.64 -2.29
N GLU A 135 -8.33 14.55 -1.28
CA GLU A 135 -8.87 13.28 -0.78
C GLU A 135 -9.65 12.55 -1.88
N PHE A 136 -10.48 13.27 -2.62
CA PHE A 136 -11.21 12.71 -3.74
C PHE A 136 -10.27 12.17 -4.82
N TYR A 137 -9.22 12.91 -5.17
CA TYR A 137 -8.18 12.43 -6.09
C TYR A 137 -7.49 11.17 -5.55
N ASP A 138 -7.07 11.18 -4.29
CA ASP A 138 -6.35 10.05 -3.67
C ASP A 138 -7.23 8.79 -3.60
N SER A 139 -8.52 8.93 -3.32
CA SER A 139 -9.47 7.80 -3.33
C SER A 139 -9.64 7.16 -4.71
N LEU A 140 -9.50 7.94 -5.79
CA LEU A 140 -9.60 7.43 -7.16
C LEU A 140 -8.28 6.90 -7.72
N MET A 141 -7.16 7.48 -7.32
CA MET A 141 -5.83 7.24 -7.92
C MET A 141 -4.85 6.56 -6.97
N GLY A 142 -5.21 6.39 -5.70
CA GLY A 142 -4.36 5.82 -4.67
C GLY A 142 -4.08 4.33 -4.87
N ILE A 143 -4.28 3.53 -3.84
CA ILE A 143 -3.99 2.09 -3.88
C ILE A 143 -5.14 1.37 -4.58
N ALA A 144 -4.97 1.05 -5.85
CA ALA A 144 -5.97 0.36 -6.68
C ALA A 144 -5.62 -1.13 -6.82
N GLN A 145 -5.90 -1.94 -5.80
CA GLN A 145 -5.53 -3.36 -5.73
C GLN A 145 -5.98 -4.17 -6.95
N LYS A 146 -7.21 -3.97 -7.41
CA LYS A 146 -7.71 -4.64 -8.62
C LYS A 146 -6.85 -4.38 -9.86
N ARG A 147 -6.33 -3.16 -10.00
CA ARG A 147 -5.41 -2.79 -11.07
C ARG A 147 -4.01 -3.39 -10.81
N PHE A 148 -3.57 -3.41 -9.57
CA PHE A 148 -2.24 -3.91 -9.22
C PHE A 148 -2.12 -5.41 -9.46
N ILE A 149 -3.16 -6.19 -9.17
CA ILE A 149 -3.23 -7.62 -9.51
C ILE A 149 -3.09 -7.84 -11.04
N ALA A 150 -3.72 -7.00 -11.87
CA ALA A 150 -3.53 -7.07 -13.32
C ALA A 150 -2.09 -6.73 -13.78
N LEU A 151 -1.26 -6.20 -12.88
CA LEU A 151 0.17 -5.91 -13.06
C LEU A 151 1.07 -6.88 -12.25
N ASN A 152 0.50 -7.97 -11.76
CA ASN A 152 1.16 -9.04 -11.03
C ASN A 152 1.75 -8.61 -9.68
N TYR A 153 1.03 -7.79 -8.90
CA TYR A 153 1.38 -7.47 -7.51
C TYR A 153 0.18 -6.97 -6.72
N GLY A 154 0.32 -6.92 -5.38
CA GLY A 154 -0.60 -6.27 -4.47
C GLY A 154 0.14 -5.32 -3.52
N ALA A 155 -0.47 -4.20 -3.13
CA ALA A 155 0.07 -3.31 -2.12
C ALA A 155 -0.09 -3.92 -0.72
N THR A 156 0.97 -3.94 0.05
CA THR A 156 1.04 -4.55 1.39
C THR A 156 0.15 -3.90 2.46
N ALA A 157 -0.58 -2.86 2.12
CA ALA A 157 -1.64 -2.33 2.95
C ALA A 157 -2.83 -3.30 3.13
N ASN A 158 -2.97 -4.30 2.22
CA ASN A 158 -3.97 -5.37 2.34
C ASN A 158 -3.58 -6.57 1.47
N VAL A 159 -2.70 -7.44 1.99
CA VAL A 159 -2.23 -8.64 1.28
C VAL A 159 -2.19 -9.83 2.22
N PHE A 160 -2.63 -11.00 1.73
CA PHE A 160 -2.45 -12.30 2.35
C PHE A 160 -1.60 -13.20 1.47
N THR A 161 -0.73 -13.98 2.08
CA THR A 161 0.12 -14.99 1.42
C THR A 161 0.44 -16.11 2.38
N PHE A 162 0.86 -17.26 1.85
CA PHE A 162 1.44 -18.30 2.70
C PHE A 162 2.89 -17.97 3.06
N LYS A 163 3.31 -18.32 4.27
CA LYS A 163 4.71 -18.22 4.68
C LYS A 163 5.62 -19.02 3.75
N SER A 164 5.19 -20.21 3.30
CA SER A 164 5.90 -21.04 2.32
C SER A 164 6.16 -20.35 0.98
N VAL A 165 5.27 -19.47 0.53
CA VAL A 165 5.50 -18.64 -0.68
C VAL A 165 6.64 -17.67 -0.45
N ILE A 166 6.68 -17.01 0.73
CA ILE A 166 7.78 -16.11 1.10
C ILE A 166 9.10 -16.90 1.20
N ASP A 167 9.08 -18.07 1.83
CA ASP A 167 10.26 -18.92 1.97
C ASP A 167 10.82 -19.36 0.60
N GLN A 168 9.95 -19.57 -0.39
CA GLN A 168 10.34 -19.96 -1.73
C GLN A 168 10.83 -18.78 -2.58
N VAL A 169 10.12 -17.65 -2.59
CA VAL A 169 10.45 -16.50 -3.47
C VAL A 169 11.41 -15.52 -2.82
N GLY A 170 11.64 -15.65 -1.51
CA GLY A 170 12.45 -14.75 -0.69
C GLY A 170 11.69 -13.53 -0.16
N ASN A 171 12.29 -12.88 0.82
CA ASN A 171 11.79 -11.69 1.50
C ASN A 171 11.72 -10.47 0.58
N PHE A 172 11.14 -9.37 1.08
CA PHE A 172 11.17 -8.07 0.39
C PHE A 172 12.61 -7.57 0.22
N ASP A 173 12.88 -6.88 -0.89
CA ASP A 173 14.17 -6.24 -1.12
C ASP A 173 14.32 -4.99 -0.21
N GLU A 174 15.14 -5.09 0.82
CA GLU A 174 15.39 -4.03 1.82
C GLU A 174 16.09 -2.80 1.24
N THR A 175 16.71 -2.91 0.07
CA THR A 175 17.38 -1.79 -0.57
C THR A 175 16.40 -0.83 -1.25
N LEU A 176 15.17 -1.29 -1.55
CA LEU A 176 14.13 -0.47 -2.13
C LEU A 176 13.46 0.42 -1.07
N LYS A 177 13.40 1.71 -1.35
CA LYS A 177 12.74 2.69 -0.47
C LYS A 177 11.23 2.78 -0.71
N SER A 178 10.76 2.29 -1.86
CA SER A 178 9.35 2.17 -2.25
C SER A 178 9.22 1.12 -3.37
N SER A 179 7.99 0.71 -3.68
CA SER A 179 7.66 -0.26 -4.75
C SER A 179 8.20 -1.69 -4.55
N GLY A 180 8.69 -2.04 -3.35
CA GLY A 180 9.13 -3.39 -3.04
C GLY A 180 7.99 -4.41 -3.01
N ASP A 181 6.76 -3.99 -2.75
CA ASP A 181 5.56 -4.80 -2.91
C ASP A 181 5.32 -5.18 -4.39
N SER A 182 5.57 -4.25 -5.31
CA SER A 182 5.52 -4.54 -6.76
C SER A 182 6.65 -5.48 -7.19
N GLU A 183 7.85 -5.29 -6.67
CA GLU A 183 8.99 -6.17 -6.95
C GLU A 183 8.71 -7.59 -6.43
N TRP A 184 8.29 -7.71 -5.16
CA TRP A 184 8.01 -8.99 -4.53
C TRP A 184 6.84 -9.72 -5.20
N GLY A 185 5.73 -9.02 -5.49
CA GLY A 185 4.58 -9.61 -6.17
C GLY A 185 4.93 -10.15 -7.55
N LYS A 186 5.78 -9.47 -8.31
CA LYS A 186 6.27 -9.97 -9.61
C LYS A 186 7.12 -11.24 -9.47
N ARG A 187 7.90 -11.38 -8.38
CA ARG A 187 8.62 -12.63 -8.09
C ARG A 187 7.66 -13.76 -7.76
N VAL A 188 6.61 -13.50 -6.99
CA VAL A 188 5.54 -14.48 -6.71
C VAL A 188 4.90 -14.96 -8.02
N PHE A 189 4.55 -14.03 -8.92
CA PHE A 189 4.01 -14.36 -10.24
C PHE A 189 4.99 -15.16 -11.10
N ALA A 190 6.26 -14.73 -11.15
CA ALA A 190 7.30 -15.42 -11.94
C ALA A 190 7.60 -16.84 -11.42
N ALA A 191 7.34 -17.11 -10.14
CA ALA A 191 7.43 -18.44 -9.54
C ALA A 191 6.21 -19.35 -9.89
N GLY A 192 5.25 -18.85 -10.68
CA GLY A 192 4.09 -19.61 -11.15
C GLY A 192 2.91 -19.64 -10.20
N TYR A 193 2.89 -18.78 -9.17
CA TYR A 193 1.76 -18.67 -8.26
C TYR A 193 0.63 -17.82 -8.84
N GLU A 194 -0.61 -18.20 -8.53
CA GLU A 194 -1.79 -17.40 -8.81
C GLU A 194 -1.88 -16.19 -7.87
N GLN A 195 -2.40 -15.09 -8.40
CA GLN A 195 -2.65 -13.87 -7.63
C GLN A 195 -4.08 -13.40 -7.88
N ILE A 196 -4.81 -13.12 -6.83
CA ILE A 196 -6.21 -12.75 -6.94
C ILE A 196 -6.52 -11.44 -6.23
N TYR A 197 -7.56 -10.75 -6.72
CA TYR A 197 -8.21 -9.64 -6.04
C TYR A 197 -9.45 -10.15 -5.30
N ALA A 198 -9.56 -9.81 -4.00
CA ALA A 198 -10.71 -10.16 -3.16
C ALA A 198 -11.43 -8.88 -2.70
N ASP A 199 -12.63 -8.64 -3.22
CA ASP A 199 -13.42 -7.45 -2.91
C ASP A 199 -14.13 -7.51 -1.55
N ASP A 200 -14.25 -8.70 -0.97
CA ASP A 200 -14.81 -8.93 0.36
C ASP A 200 -13.78 -8.90 1.49
N THR A 201 -12.49 -8.90 1.18
CA THR A 201 -11.38 -8.78 2.14
C THR A 201 -10.99 -7.33 2.29
N CYS A 202 -11.65 -6.59 3.20
CA CYS A 202 -11.63 -5.15 3.20
C CYS A 202 -10.77 -4.53 4.30
N VAL A 203 -10.00 -3.48 3.95
CA VAL A 203 -9.47 -2.51 4.92
C VAL A 203 -9.93 -1.09 4.56
N ALA A 204 -10.19 -0.26 5.57
CA ALA A 204 -10.36 1.17 5.35
C ALA A 204 -9.02 1.88 5.52
N HIS A 205 -8.69 2.81 4.62
CA HIS A 205 -7.43 3.56 4.59
C HIS A 205 -7.74 5.07 4.54
N PRO A 206 -7.05 5.93 5.30
CA PRO A 206 -7.29 7.37 5.24
C PRO A 206 -6.85 7.93 3.89
N ALA A 207 -7.72 8.71 3.26
CA ALA A 207 -7.32 9.48 2.08
C ALA A 207 -6.38 10.63 2.48
N ARG A 208 -5.36 10.88 1.66
CA ARG A 208 -4.46 12.03 1.85
C ARG A 208 -5.21 13.31 1.58
N SER A 209 -5.19 14.22 2.57
CA SER A 209 -6.02 15.44 2.55
C SER A 209 -5.27 16.70 2.12
N SER A 210 -3.95 16.62 1.88
CA SER A 210 -3.14 17.80 1.56
C SER A 210 -2.18 17.59 0.38
N TYR A 211 -1.87 18.69 -0.32
CA TYR A 211 -0.85 18.72 -1.37
C TYR A 211 0.55 18.31 -0.87
N ALA A 212 0.87 18.61 0.40
CA ALA A 212 2.13 18.20 1.02
C ALA A 212 2.24 16.68 1.13
N GLN A 213 1.17 15.99 1.56
CA GLN A 213 1.12 14.54 1.65
C GLN A 213 1.22 13.87 0.28
N ILE A 214 0.48 14.37 -0.72
CA ILE A 214 0.57 13.87 -2.10
C ILE A 214 1.97 14.09 -2.68
N ASN A 215 2.57 15.27 -2.47
CA ASN A 215 3.93 15.56 -2.91
C ASN A 215 4.93 14.55 -2.31
N LYS A 216 4.88 14.33 -0.99
CA LYS A 216 5.75 13.37 -0.31
C LYS A 216 5.58 11.97 -0.90
N GLN A 217 4.34 11.51 -1.09
CA GLN A 217 4.03 10.21 -1.68
C GLN A 217 4.56 10.09 -3.12
N MET A 218 4.27 11.07 -3.98
CA MET A 218 4.68 11.00 -5.39
C MET A 218 6.19 10.98 -5.56
N ARG A 219 6.92 11.77 -4.76
CA ARG A 219 8.39 11.73 -4.74
C ARG A 219 8.91 10.36 -4.31
N ARG A 220 8.32 9.77 -3.26
CA ARG A 220 8.68 8.44 -2.77
C ARG A 220 8.45 7.37 -3.83
N ILE A 221 7.26 7.34 -4.45
CA ILE A 221 6.91 6.36 -5.49
C ILE A 221 7.82 6.53 -6.71
N THR A 222 8.05 7.77 -7.17
CA THR A 222 8.92 8.07 -8.30
C THR A 222 10.35 7.60 -8.02
N GLY A 223 10.84 7.81 -6.78
CA GLY A 223 12.15 7.32 -6.34
C GLY A 223 12.25 5.80 -6.36
N GLY A 224 11.23 5.10 -5.85
CA GLY A 224 11.20 3.64 -5.85
C GLY A 224 11.23 3.05 -7.27
N TRP A 225 10.43 3.60 -8.18
CA TRP A 225 10.47 3.21 -9.59
C TRP A 225 11.83 3.49 -10.25
N HIS A 226 12.47 4.60 -9.90
CA HIS A 226 13.82 4.91 -10.38
C HIS A 226 14.84 3.86 -9.90
N ASP A 227 14.81 3.51 -8.61
CA ASP A 227 15.72 2.52 -8.01
C ASP A 227 15.53 1.13 -8.65
N MET A 228 14.30 0.69 -8.86
CA MET A 228 14.00 -0.58 -9.55
C MET A 228 14.57 -0.59 -10.97
N ARG A 229 14.32 0.45 -11.76
CA ARG A 229 14.81 0.55 -13.15
C ARG A 229 16.33 0.63 -13.22
N LYS A 230 16.95 1.31 -12.27
CA LYS A 230 18.42 1.38 -12.18
C LYS A 230 19.02 -0.03 -11.99
N LYS A 231 18.38 -0.88 -11.18
CA LYS A 231 18.77 -2.30 -11.02
C LYS A 231 18.59 -3.12 -12.31
N GLU A 232 17.57 -2.78 -13.11
CA GLU A 232 17.31 -3.41 -14.41
C GLU A 232 18.22 -2.87 -15.55
N GLY A 233 19.19 -2.00 -15.23
CA GLY A 233 20.13 -1.43 -16.21
C GLY A 233 19.56 -0.31 -17.09
N TYR A 234 18.47 0.33 -16.64
CA TYR A 234 17.80 1.39 -17.38
C TYR A 234 18.68 2.66 -17.52
N SER A 235 18.90 3.11 -18.75
CA SER A 235 19.79 4.25 -19.08
C SER A 235 19.07 5.59 -19.07
N GLY A 236 19.86 6.68 -19.08
CA GLY A 236 19.34 8.06 -19.12
C GLY A 236 18.46 8.38 -20.34
N PHE A 237 18.66 7.72 -21.47
CA PHE A 237 17.77 7.87 -22.65
C PHE A 237 16.35 7.40 -22.36
N GLY A 238 16.20 6.33 -21.58
CA GLY A 238 14.90 5.85 -21.13
C GLY A 238 14.14 6.88 -20.28
N LEU A 239 14.83 7.67 -19.44
CA LEU A 239 14.20 8.72 -18.65
C LEU A 239 13.56 9.80 -19.51
N VAL A 240 14.29 10.31 -20.52
CA VAL A 240 13.76 11.33 -21.44
C VAL A 240 12.53 10.79 -22.15
N LYS A 241 12.58 9.55 -22.61
CA LYS A 241 11.44 8.86 -23.21
C LYS A 241 10.24 8.83 -22.26
N ASP A 242 10.43 8.48 -20.99
CA ASP A 242 9.35 8.41 -20.01
C ASP A 242 8.73 9.78 -19.72
N ILE A 243 9.54 10.82 -19.52
CA ILE A 243 9.04 12.18 -19.33
C ILE A 243 8.16 12.60 -20.51
N VAL A 244 8.65 12.39 -21.74
CA VAL A 244 7.93 12.78 -22.95
C VAL A 244 6.68 11.93 -23.18
N THR A 245 6.75 10.61 -22.99
CA THR A 245 5.65 9.71 -23.38
C THR A 245 4.62 9.47 -22.28
N LEU A 246 5.02 9.57 -21.01
CA LEU A 246 4.13 9.29 -19.88
C LEU A 246 3.73 10.58 -19.13
N ASP A 247 4.69 11.43 -18.80
CA ASP A 247 4.44 12.54 -17.91
C ASP A 247 3.94 13.79 -18.64
N LEU A 248 4.46 14.09 -19.83
CA LEU A 248 4.02 15.24 -20.65
C LEU A 248 2.79 14.95 -21.50
N LYS A 249 2.49 13.68 -21.79
CA LYS A 249 1.31 13.31 -22.58
C LYS A 249 0.03 13.69 -21.84
N PRO A 250 -0.82 14.56 -22.37
CA PRO A 250 -2.05 14.98 -21.69
C PRO A 250 -2.99 13.77 -21.49
N PRO A 251 -3.66 13.64 -20.33
CA PRO A 251 -4.58 12.55 -20.05
C PRO A 251 -5.94 12.81 -20.69
N VAL A 252 -5.98 12.94 -22.01
CA VAL A 252 -7.16 13.34 -22.78
C VAL A 252 -8.40 12.51 -22.42
N LYS A 253 -8.25 11.18 -22.33
CA LYS A 253 -9.37 10.29 -21.95
C LYS A 253 -9.88 10.56 -20.53
N THR A 254 -8.99 10.84 -19.58
CA THR A 254 -9.36 11.17 -18.19
C THR A 254 -10.08 12.51 -18.13
N ILE A 255 -9.55 13.53 -18.84
CA ILE A 255 -10.17 14.85 -18.94
C ILE A 255 -11.55 14.73 -19.57
N PHE A 256 -11.66 14.03 -20.69
CA PHE A 256 -12.96 13.82 -21.36
C PHE A 256 -13.98 13.17 -20.42
N ARG A 257 -13.64 12.06 -19.78
CA ARG A 257 -14.53 11.37 -18.82
C ARG A 257 -14.94 12.25 -17.64
N LEU A 258 -14.01 13.04 -17.12
CA LEU A 258 -14.28 13.99 -16.05
C LEU A 258 -15.38 15.00 -16.42
N PHE A 259 -15.33 15.55 -17.64
CA PHE A 259 -16.30 16.56 -18.07
C PHE A 259 -17.63 15.98 -18.55
N VAL A 260 -17.63 14.79 -19.13
CA VAL A 260 -18.87 14.11 -19.58
C VAL A 260 -19.61 13.45 -18.41
N GLY A 261 -19.03 13.43 -17.20
CA GLY A 261 -19.66 12.84 -16.01
C GLY A 261 -19.62 11.30 -16.00
N GLN A 262 -18.77 10.71 -16.82
CA GLN A 262 -18.52 9.28 -16.81
C GLN A 262 -17.58 8.89 -15.67
N GLN A 263 -17.58 7.60 -15.32
CA GLN A 263 -16.61 7.05 -14.39
C GLN A 263 -15.18 7.36 -14.87
N ILE A 264 -14.41 8.10 -14.06
CA ILE A 264 -13.10 8.61 -14.44
C ILE A 264 -12.14 7.46 -14.69
N PHE A 265 -12.19 6.44 -13.83
CA PHE A 265 -11.39 5.22 -13.95
C PHE A 265 -12.29 3.99 -13.80
N PRO A 266 -12.02 2.90 -14.56
CA PRO A 266 -12.84 1.68 -14.49
C PRO A 266 -12.80 0.96 -13.15
N TRP A 267 -11.82 1.28 -12.31
CA TRP A 267 -11.58 0.65 -10.99
C TRP A 267 -11.98 1.52 -9.80
N ALA A 268 -12.42 2.76 -10.03
CA ALA A 268 -12.71 3.72 -8.97
C ALA A 268 -14.17 4.14 -8.99
N GLU A 269 -14.82 4.08 -7.84
CA GLU A 269 -16.18 4.56 -7.66
C GLU A 269 -16.18 6.07 -7.37
N GLY A 270 -17.01 6.80 -8.05
CA GLY A 270 -17.20 8.24 -7.84
C GLY A 270 -17.01 9.11 -9.07
N SER A 271 -17.61 10.27 -9.06
CA SER A 271 -17.49 11.31 -10.08
C SER A 271 -17.40 12.69 -9.44
N ALA A 272 -16.60 13.60 -10.03
CA ALA A 272 -16.54 14.99 -9.58
C ALA A 272 -17.88 15.70 -9.86
N LYS A 273 -18.41 16.36 -8.83
CA LYS A 273 -19.69 17.09 -8.89
C LYS A 273 -19.44 18.56 -9.21
N GLY A 274 -20.04 19.06 -10.30
CA GLY A 274 -19.94 20.47 -10.67
C GLY A 274 -18.60 20.88 -11.31
N ILE A 275 -18.60 22.03 -11.97
CA ILE A 275 -17.43 22.58 -12.68
C ILE A 275 -16.28 22.91 -11.73
N PRO A 276 -16.48 23.56 -10.56
CA PRO A 276 -15.38 23.89 -9.67
C PRO A 276 -14.57 22.66 -9.24
N GLN A 277 -15.23 21.59 -8.79
CA GLN A 277 -14.54 20.36 -8.35
C GLN A 277 -13.79 19.68 -9.52
N LYS A 278 -14.32 19.76 -10.75
CA LYS A 278 -13.62 19.24 -11.93
C LYS A 278 -12.34 20.02 -12.24
N LEU A 279 -12.38 21.35 -12.12
CA LEU A 279 -11.22 22.21 -12.32
C LEU A 279 -10.15 21.97 -11.23
N GLU A 280 -10.56 21.88 -9.99
CA GLU A 280 -9.64 21.54 -8.88
C GLU A 280 -9.01 20.16 -9.08
N PHE A 281 -9.78 19.15 -9.51
CA PHE A 281 -9.25 17.83 -9.84
C PHE A 281 -8.19 17.89 -10.94
N LEU A 282 -8.42 18.67 -12.00
CA LEU A 282 -7.41 18.92 -13.03
C LEU A 282 -6.17 19.60 -12.47
N TYR A 283 -6.34 20.57 -11.57
CA TYR A 283 -5.22 21.23 -10.91
C TYR A 283 -4.38 20.22 -10.10
N VAL A 284 -5.03 19.35 -9.32
CA VAL A 284 -4.33 18.26 -8.59
C VAL A 284 -3.54 17.37 -9.56
N MET A 285 -4.13 16.99 -10.71
CA MET A 285 -3.44 16.18 -11.73
C MET A 285 -2.21 16.89 -12.31
N VAL A 286 -2.31 18.17 -12.61
CA VAL A 286 -1.19 18.99 -13.14
C VAL A 286 -0.09 19.11 -12.06
N PHE A 287 -0.49 19.42 -10.82
CA PHE A 287 0.44 19.48 -9.68
C PHE A 287 1.23 18.19 -9.52
N ILE A 288 0.57 17.04 -9.52
CA ILE A 288 1.21 15.72 -9.37
C ILE A 288 2.21 15.48 -10.50
N ARG A 289 1.84 15.79 -11.74
CA ARG A 289 2.76 15.67 -12.88
C ARG A 289 4.00 16.53 -12.73
N ALA A 290 3.83 17.78 -12.30
CA ALA A 290 4.95 18.66 -12.03
C ALA A 290 5.88 18.08 -10.96
N VAL A 291 5.31 17.50 -9.89
CA VAL A 291 6.08 16.82 -8.84
C VAL A 291 6.84 15.60 -9.39
N VAL A 292 6.19 14.74 -10.16
CA VAL A 292 6.81 13.55 -10.76
C VAL A 292 7.95 13.93 -11.70
N ILE A 293 7.73 14.89 -12.60
CA ILE A 293 8.74 15.38 -13.55
C ILE A 293 9.93 15.97 -12.78
N SER A 294 9.67 16.85 -11.81
CA SER A 294 10.72 17.48 -11.02
C SER A 294 11.57 16.45 -10.26
N GLU A 295 10.93 15.41 -9.72
CA GLU A 295 11.63 14.36 -8.99
C GLU A 295 12.44 13.46 -9.93
N ARG A 296 11.91 13.11 -11.11
CA ARG A 296 12.67 12.36 -12.13
C ARG A 296 13.92 13.12 -12.57
N VAL A 297 13.78 14.42 -12.87
CA VAL A 297 14.93 15.28 -13.23
C VAL A 297 15.96 15.31 -12.11
N ARG A 298 15.52 15.51 -10.86
CA ARG A 298 16.39 15.51 -9.68
C ARG A 298 17.17 14.21 -9.52
N LEU A 299 16.49 13.07 -9.67
CA LEU A 299 17.10 11.73 -9.59
C LEU A 299 18.10 11.49 -10.73
N TYR A 300 17.76 11.93 -11.93
CA TYR A 300 18.66 11.84 -13.08
C TYR A 300 19.93 12.67 -12.90
N MET A 301 19.83 13.84 -12.25
CA MET A 301 20.99 14.69 -11.92
C MET A 301 21.83 14.15 -10.73
N GLY A 302 21.62 12.91 -10.32
CA GLY A 302 22.38 12.25 -9.26
C GLY A 302 21.80 12.40 -7.85
N GLY A 303 20.56 12.87 -7.72
CA GLY A 303 19.88 12.89 -6.42
C GLY A 303 19.48 11.50 -5.96
N ASP A 304 19.46 11.27 -4.64
CA ASP A 304 19.01 10.00 -4.04
C ASP A 304 17.49 9.91 -3.90
N SER A 305 16.94 8.71 -4.06
CA SER A 305 15.53 8.44 -3.76
C SER A 305 15.23 8.70 -2.27
N LYS A 306 14.02 9.22 -1.98
CA LYS A 306 13.60 9.51 -0.61
C LYS A 306 12.86 8.32 -0.01
N ARG A 307 13.04 8.09 1.29
CA ARG A 307 12.19 7.22 2.11
C ARG A 307 10.93 7.97 2.57
N ALA A 308 9.99 7.26 3.19
CA ALA A 308 8.75 7.83 3.72
C ALA A 308 9.01 8.88 4.80
#